data_e864fea17fe35635962bce278ec95b52
#
_entry.id   e864fea17fe35635962bce278ec95b52
#
_cell.length_a   1.000
_cell.length_b   1.000
_cell.length_c   1.000
_cell.angle_alpha   90.00
_cell.angle_beta   90.00
_cell.angle_gamma   90.00
#
_symmetry.space_group_name_H-M   'P 1'
#
loop_
_entity.id
_entity.type
_entity.pdbx_description
1 polymer ?
#
loop_
_entity_poly.entity_id
_entity_poly.type
_entity_poly.pdbx_seq_one_letter_code
_entity_poly.pdbx_strand_id
1 'polypeptide(L)'
;LWLVAGGIALGSGVAATGLDKWMLGSIQWASIPGMLLIFVLALVGWVTSNVISHSASANLLIPMGMGLATTVSTSAAEIAIVIALGCSLGMCLPISTPPNAIAYSTGTTPTREMAIVGIVVGVVGIILLAFIAPLTWGFIGVM
;
A
#
# COMPACT_ATOMS: atom_id res chain seq x y z
N LEU A 1 14.15 -13.27 4.47
CA LEU A 1 13.46 -14.56 4.25
C LEU A 1 12.30 -14.75 5.23
N TRP A 2 12.49 -14.63 6.55
CA TRP A 2 11.43 -14.79 7.57
C TRP A 2 10.27 -13.81 7.41
N LEU A 3 10.56 -12.56 7.07
CA LEU A 3 9.53 -11.53 6.84
C LEU A 3 8.64 -11.89 5.64
N VAL A 4 9.23 -12.35 4.54
CA VAL A 4 8.49 -12.76 3.34
C VAL A 4 7.67 -14.03 3.62
N ALA A 5 8.28 -15.03 4.28
CA ALA A 5 7.58 -16.25 4.67
C ALA A 5 6.40 -15.96 5.61
N GLY A 6 6.61 -15.06 6.59
CA GLY A 6 5.55 -14.61 7.50
C GLY A 6 4.42 -13.89 6.78
N GLY A 7 4.73 -13.04 5.79
CA GLY A 7 3.71 -12.37 4.96
C GLY A 7 2.88 -13.34 4.13
N ILE A 8 3.54 -14.33 3.50
CA ILE A 8 2.85 -15.38 2.75
C ILE A 8 1.97 -16.24 3.69
N ALA A 9 2.47 -16.60 4.87
CA ALA A 9 1.70 -17.37 5.84
C ALA A 9 0.48 -16.61 6.34
N LEU A 10 0.62 -15.29 6.62
CA LEU A 10 -0.49 -14.42 6.97
C LEU A 10 -1.53 -14.32 5.86
N GLY A 11 -1.09 -14.09 4.62
CA GLY A 11 -1.98 -14.05 3.47
C GLY A 11 -2.75 -15.35 3.26
N SER A 12 -2.06 -16.50 3.40
CA SER A 12 -2.69 -17.82 3.33
C SER A 12 -3.67 -18.06 4.48
N GLY A 13 -3.34 -17.59 5.69
CA GLY A 13 -4.22 -17.66 6.85
C GLY A 13 -5.49 -16.81 6.67
N VAL A 14 -5.36 -15.60 6.15
CA VAL A 14 -6.50 -14.71 5.84
C VAL A 14 -7.42 -15.37 4.83
N ALA A 15 -6.87 -15.95 3.74
CA ALA A 15 -7.66 -16.66 2.73
C ALA A 15 -8.32 -17.93 3.29
N ALA A 16 -7.59 -18.72 4.08
CA ALA A 16 -8.11 -19.98 4.66
C ALA A 16 -9.21 -19.76 5.70
N THR A 17 -9.14 -18.65 6.45
CA THR A 17 -10.16 -18.30 7.47
C THR A 17 -11.36 -17.57 6.88
N GLY A 18 -11.31 -17.13 5.62
CA GLY A 18 -12.35 -16.30 5.00
C GLY A 18 -12.45 -14.89 5.58
N LEU A 19 -11.41 -14.43 6.30
CA LEU A 19 -11.34 -13.10 6.88
C LEU A 19 -11.38 -12.03 5.78
N ASP A 20 -10.74 -12.29 4.65
CA ASP A 20 -10.82 -11.49 3.43
C ASP A 20 -12.28 -11.26 3.02
N LYS A 21 -13.06 -12.34 2.89
CA LYS A 21 -14.48 -12.27 2.50
C LYS A 21 -15.33 -11.52 3.53
N TRP A 22 -15.04 -11.69 4.81
CA TRP A 22 -15.75 -10.97 5.88
C TRP A 22 -15.44 -9.47 5.85
N MET A 23 -14.18 -9.11 5.72
CA MET A 23 -13.75 -7.70 5.62
C MET A 23 -14.30 -7.04 4.36
N LEU A 24 -14.28 -7.78 3.23
CA LEU A 24 -14.75 -7.31 1.94
C LEU A 24 -16.28 -7.25 1.86
N GLY A 25 -16.97 -8.16 2.53
CA GLY A 25 -18.44 -8.20 2.52
C GLY A 25 -19.11 -7.02 3.23
N SER A 26 -18.37 -6.28 4.05
CA SER A 26 -18.87 -5.10 4.76
C SER A 26 -18.95 -3.84 3.87
N ILE A 27 -18.33 -3.86 2.70
CA ILE A 27 -18.25 -2.72 1.77
C ILE A 27 -18.64 -3.20 0.37
N GLN A 28 -19.46 -2.42 -0.33
CA GLN A 28 -19.84 -2.70 -1.72
C GLN A 28 -18.73 -2.26 -2.69
N TRP A 29 -17.63 -2.99 -2.72
CA TRP A 29 -16.45 -2.69 -3.54
C TRP A 29 -16.77 -2.61 -5.03
N ALA A 30 -17.71 -3.43 -5.50
CA ALA A 30 -18.13 -3.46 -6.91
C ALA A 30 -18.75 -2.15 -7.41
N SER A 31 -19.23 -1.29 -6.52
CA SER A 31 -19.79 0.01 -6.87
C SER A 31 -18.75 1.15 -6.86
N ILE A 32 -17.51 0.87 -6.44
CA ILE A 32 -16.44 1.88 -6.35
C ILE A 32 -15.79 2.04 -7.73
N PRO A 33 -15.71 3.27 -8.28
CA PRO A 33 -14.96 3.52 -9.51
C PRO A 33 -13.50 3.08 -9.37
N GLY A 34 -12.93 2.45 -10.41
CA GLY A 34 -11.56 1.91 -10.36
C GLY A 34 -10.51 2.93 -9.90
N MET A 35 -10.62 4.18 -10.34
CA MET A 35 -9.73 5.26 -9.91
C MET A 35 -9.81 5.52 -8.40
N LEU A 36 -11.01 5.49 -7.82
CA LEU A 36 -11.20 5.66 -6.38
C LEU A 36 -10.67 4.46 -5.61
N LEU A 37 -10.82 3.26 -6.15
CA LEU A 37 -10.25 2.03 -5.57
C LEU A 37 -8.72 2.14 -5.49
N ILE A 38 -8.06 2.54 -6.58
CA ILE A 38 -6.61 2.76 -6.64
C ILE A 38 -6.19 3.77 -5.58
N PHE A 39 -6.89 4.89 -5.50
CA PHE A 39 -6.61 5.94 -4.51
C PHE A 39 -6.72 5.41 -3.07
N VAL A 40 -7.80 4.70 -2.76
CA VAL A 40 -8.04 4.15 -1.40
C VAL A 40 -6.97 3.11 -1.05
N LEU A 41 -6.65 2.19 -1.96
CA LEU A 41 -5.63 1.16 -1.71
C LEU A 41 -4.24 1.78 -1.52
N ALA A 42 -3.86 2.76 -2.34
CA ALA A 42 -2.61 3.50 -2.19
C ALA A 42 -2.56 4.26 -0.86
N LEU A 43 -3.67 4.89 -0.47
CA LEU A 43 -3.80 5.62 0.79
C LEU A 43 -3.64 4.70 2.00
N VAL A 44 -4.31 3.54 1.99
CA VAL A 44 -4.17 2.54 3.06
C VAL A 44 -2.73 2.03 3.15
N GLY A 45 -2.11 1.72 2.01
CA GLY A 45 -0.69 1.34 1.96
C GLY A 45 0.22 2.42 2.54
N TRP A 46 0.02 3.67 2.12
CA TRP A 46 0.79 4.82 2.62
C TRP A 46 0.64 5.03 4.13
N VAL A 47 -0.59 5.06 4.65
CA VAL A 47 -0.84 5.26 6.09
C VAL A 47 -0.22 4.14 6.90
N THR A 48 -0.44 2.88 6.51
CA THR A 48 0.07 1.71 7.23
C THR A 48 1.60 1.69 7.23
N SER A 49 2.23 2.02 6.11
CA SER A 49 3.70 1.99 5.98
C SER A 49 4.41 3.10 6.77
N ASN A 50 3.71 4.15 7.15
CA ASN A 50 4.27 5.16 8.07
C ASN A 50 4.39 4.65 9.51
N VAL A 51 3.53 3.73 9.92
CA VAL A 51 3.50 3.18 11.29
C VAL A 51 4.33 1.90 11.40
N ILE A 52 4.25 1.05 10.37
CA ILE A 52 5.02 -0.20 10.27
C ILE A 52 6.14 0.05 9.23
N SER A 53 6.97 -0.87 8.87
CA SER A 53 7.91 -0.69 7.77
C SER A 53 7.23 -0.91 6.41
N HIS A 54 7.79 -0.33 5.34
CA HIS A 54 7.28 -0.52 3.96
C HIS A 54 7.11 -2.00 3.61
N SER A 55 8.16 -2.81 3.87
CA SER A 55 8.14 -4.23 3.55
C SER A 55 7.11 -5.00 4.38
N ALA A 56 6.96 -4.69 5.66
CA ALA A 56 5.96 -5.34 6.49
C ALA A 56 4.55 -5.00 6.06
N SER A 57 4.28 -3.72 5.76
CA SER A 57 2.99 -3.25 5.26
C SER A 57 2.64 -3.90 3.92
N ALA A 58 3.58 -3.95 2.97
CA ALA A 58 3.37 -4.58 1.69
C ALA A 58 3.09 -6.09 1.82
N ASN A 59 3.88 -6.81 2.61
CA ASN A 59 3.67 -8.24 2.84
C ASN A 59 2.32 -8.56 3.53
N LEU A 60 1.79 -7.65 4.32
CA LEU A 60 0.48 -7.79 4.95
C LEU A 60 -0.65 -7.44 3.98
N LEU A 61 -0.56 -6.27 3.34
CA LEU A 61 -1.67 -5.70 2.58
C LEU A 61 -1.83 -6.29 1.18
N ILE A 62 -0.74 -6.70 0.51
CA ILE A 62 -0.82 -7.24 -0.85
C ILE A 62 -1.67 -8.52 -0.91
N PRO A 63 -1.42 -9.56 -0.09
CA PRO A 63 -2.26 -10.75 -0.13
C PRO A 63 -3.73 -10.46 0.19
N MET A 64 -3.98 -9.55 1.16
CA MET A 64 -5.35 -9.13 1.50
C MET A 64 -6.01 -8.39 0.35
N GLY A 65 -5.30 -7.44 -0.28
CA GLY A 65 -5.82 -6.67 -1.39
C GLY A 65 -6.07 -7.51 -2.65
N MET A 66 -5.22 -8.49 -2.93
CA MET A 66 -5.42 -9.40 -4.07
C MET A 66 -6.74 -10.18 -3.98
N GLY A 67 -7.25 -10.45 -2.78
CA GLY A 67 -8.58 -11.02 -2.58
C GLY A 67 -9.72 -10.17 -3.15
N LEU A 68 -9.53 -8.83 -3.24
CA LEU A 68 -10.50 -7.93 -3.87
C LEU A 68 -10.65 -8.15 -5.37
N ALA A 69 -9.62 -8.64 -6.05
CA ALA A 69 -9.65 -8.86 -7.51
C ALA A 69 -10.80 -9.76 -7.96
N THR A 70 -11.31 -10.61 -7.07
CA THR A 70 -12.47 -11.46 -7.37
C THR A 70 -13.81 -10.72 -7.35
N THR A 71 -13.84 -9.53 -6.75
CA THR A 71 -15.07 -8.73 -6.54
C THR A 71 -15.09 -7.44 -7.33
N VAL A 72 -13.93 -6.99 -7.82
CA VAL A 72 -13.78 -5.75 -8.61
C VAL A 72 -13.26 -6.07 -10.01
N SER A 73 -13.48 -5.16 -10.96
CA SER A 73 -13.03 -5.31 -12.35
C SER A 73 -11.55 -4.93 -12.55
N THR A 74 -10.72 -5.15 -11.51
CA THR A 74 -9.29 -4.79 -11.50
C THR A 74 -8.47 -6.05 -11.29
N SER A 75 -7.37 -6.21 -12.02
CA SER A 75 -6.54 -7.42 -11.91
C SER A 75 -5.82 -7.50 -10.56
N ALA A 76 -5.53 -8.71 -10.10
CA ALA A 76 -4.77 -8.92 -8.87
C ALA A 76 -3.36 -8.27 -8.94
N ALA A 77 -2.76 -8.24 -10.13
CA ALA A 77 -1.47 -7.61 -10.36
C ALA A 77 -1.53 -6.09 -10.16
N GLU A 78 -2.57 -5.45 -10.69
CA GLU A 78 -2.80 -4.00 -10.52
C GLU A 78 -2.96 -3.64 -9.05
N ILE A 79 -3.79 -4.39 -8.32
CA ILE A 79 -3.99 -4.20 -6.88
C ILE A 79 -2.68 -4.35 -6.11
N ALA A 80 -1.90 -5.38 -6.41
CA ALA A 80 -0.62 -5.62 -5.77
C ALA A 80 0.38 -4.47 -6.03
N ILE A 81 0.46 -3.98 -7.27
CA ILE A 81 1.34 -2.87 -7.66
C ILE A 81 0.92 -1.59 -6.94
N VAL A 82 -0.36 -1.27 -6.91
CA VAL A 82 -0.88 -0.07 -6.24
C VAL A 82 -0.55 -0.08 -4.75
N ILE A 83 -0.79 -1.19 -4.07
CA ILE A 83 -0.48 -1.33 -2.65
C ILE A 83 1.03 -1.21 -2.41
N ALA A 84 1.85 -1.88 -3.23
CA ALA A 84 3.31 -1.83 -3.11
C ALA A 84 3.85 -0.39 -3.29
N LEU A 85 3.36 0.32 -4.30
CA LEU A 85 3.74 1.71 -4.55
C LEU A 85 3.23 2.63 -3.43
N GLY A 86 1.99 2.45 -2.97
CA GLY A 86 1.45 3.18 -1.82
C GLY A 86 2.29 2.98 -0.56
N CYS A 87 2.67 1.73 -0.24
CA CYS A 87 3.56 1.44 0.87
C CYS A 87 4.94 2.11 0.73
N SER A 88 5.46 2.22 -0.48
CA SER A 88 6.77 2.84 -0.74
C SER A 88 6.80 4.36 -0.49
N LEU A 89 5.64 5.02 -0.44
CA LEU A 89 5.52 6.46 -0.16
C LEU A 89 5.53 6.80 1.34
N GLY A 90 5.54 5.82 2.23
CA GLY A 90 5.47 6.00 3.68
C GLY A 90 6.79 6.44 4.29
N MET A 91 7.15 7.71 4.20
CA MET A 91 8.42 8.23 4.73
C MET A 91 8.25 9.38 5.74
N CYS A 92 7.10 9.46 6.41
CA CYS A 92 6.82 10.55 7.36
C CYS A 92 7.55 10.40 8.71
N LEU A 93 7.87 9.17 9.11
CA LEU A 93 8.42 8.90 10.44
C LEU A 93 9.83 8.26 10.36
N PRO A 94 10.66 8.47 11.38
CA PRO A 94 11.98 7.84 11.46
C PRO A 94 11.93 6.30 11.41
N ILE A 95 10.86 5.70 11.91
CA ILE A 95 10.68 4.23 11.96
C ILE A 95 10.24 3.62 10.62
N SER A 96 9.77 4.45 9.67
CA SER A 96 9.22 3.96 8.40
C SER A 96 10.27 3.25 7.56
N THR A 97 11.49 3.79 7.51
CA THR A 97 12.59 3.24 6.71
C THR A 97 13.95 3.38 7.40
N PRO A 98 14.90 2.47 7.11
CA PRO A 98 16.28 2.61 7.62
C PRO A 98 16.94 3.95 7.28
N PRO A 99 16.83 4.50 6.04
CA PRO A 99 17.38 5.82 5.74
C PRO A 99 16.81 6.93 6.61
N ASN A 100 15.50 6.92 6.90
CA ASN A 100 14.87 7.90 7.79
C ASN A 100 15.41 7.80 9.22
N ALA A 101 15.58 6.58 9.72
CA ALA A 101 16.16 6.35 11.05
C ALA A 101 17.59 6.90 11.13
N ILE A 102 18.41 6.68 10.08
CA ILE A 102 19.77 7.22 10.01
C ILE A 102 19.74 8.75 9.98
N ALA A 103 18.93 9.35 9.11
CA ALA A 103 18.81 10.81 9.03
C ALA A 103 18.39 11.43 10.37
N TYR A 104 17.43 10.83 11.05
CA TYR A 104 17.00 11.23 12.38
C TYR A 104 18.10 11.11 13.43
N SER A 105 18.91 10.03 13.39
CA SER A 105 19.97 9.78 14.35
C SER A 105 21.12 10.79 14.29
N THR A 106 21.28 11.50 13.18
CA THR A 106 22.27 12.59 13.04
C THR A 106 21.94 13.81 13.89
N GLY A 107 20.68 13.92 14.38
CA GLY A 107 20.19 15.07 15.12
C GLY A 107 19.94 16.33 14.28
N THR A 108 20.19 16.28 12.98
CA THR A 108 20.01 17.43 12.06
C THR A 108 18.58 17.52 11.51
N THR A 109 17.83 16.42 11.52
CA THR A 109 16.48 16.35 10.93
C THR A 109 15.44 16.03 12.00
N PRO A 110 14.71 17.04 12.50
CA PRO A 110 13.67 16.79 13.50
C PRO A 110 12.47 16.04 12.91
N THR A 111 11.82 15.22 13.71
CA THR A 111 10.65 14.41 13.30
C THR A 111 9.54 15.25 12.64
N ARG A 112 9.35 16.48 13.09
CA ARG A 112 8.34 17.39 12.54
C ARG A 112 8.60 17.72 11.07
N GLU A 113 9.83 18.00 10.70
CA GLU A 113 10.21 18.30 9.32
C GLU A 113 10.09 17.06 8.43
N MET A 114 10.54 15.90 8.94
CA MET A 114 10.35 14.62 8.24
C MET A 114 8.87 14.36 7.98
N ALA A 115 8.01 14.56 8.98
CA ALA A 115 6.58 14.37 8.84
C ALA A 115 5.97 15.30 7.79
N ILE A 116 6.29 16.58 7.81
CA ILE A 116 5.76 17.55 6.84
C ILE A 116 6.17 17.17 5.42
N VAL A 117 7.46 16.92 5.20
CA VAL A 117 7.96 16.54 3.86
C VAL A 117 7.36 15.21 3.43
N GLY A 118 7.32 14.21 4.32
CA GLY A 118 6.74 12.89 4.04
C GLY A 118 5.25 12.95 3.70
N ILE A 119 4.48 13.81 4.37
CA ILE A 119 3.06 14.02 4.04
C ILE A 119 2.92 14.65 2.65
N VAL A 120 3.68 15.70 2.36
CA VAL A 120 3.63 16.37 1.05
C VAL A 120 3.98 15.39 -0.07
N VAL A 121 5.11 14.68 0.08
CA VAL A 121 5.55 13.68 -0.91
C VAL A 121 4.54 12.54 -1.04
N GLY A 122 4.01 12.05 0.08
CA GLY A 122 3.02 10.98 0.09
C GLY A 122 1.71 11.37 -0.61
N VAL A 123 1.17 12.54 -0.29
CA VAL A 123 -0.07 13.04 -0.93
C VAL A 123 0.13 13.25 -2.42
N VAL A 124 1.21 13.93 -2.82
CA VAL A 124 1.53 14.13 -4.24
C VAL A 124 1.73 12.79 -4.95
N GLY A 125 2.47 11.86 -4.32
CA GLY A 125 2.71 10.53 -4.86
C GLY A 125 1.43 9.72 -5.05
N ILE A 126 0.50 9.74 -4.09
CA ILE A 126 -0.80 9.05 -4.20
C ILE A 126 -1.64 9.66 -5.34
N ILE A 127 -1.68 10.99 -5.45
CA ILE A 127 -2.41 11.67 -6.52
C ILE A 127 -1.81 11.27 -7.88
N LEU A 128 -0.50 11.35 -8.03
CA LEU A 128 0.18 10.92 -9.26
C LEU A 128 -0.08 9.46 -9.58
N LEU A 129 -0.02 8.58 -8.58
CA LEU A 129 -0.32 7.16 -8.76
C LEU A 129 -1.75 6.94 -9.26
N ALA A 130 -2.74 7.61 -8.67
CA ALA A 130 -4.14 7.47 -9.05
C ALA A 130 -4.42 7.92 -10.49
N PHE A 131 -3.67 8.93 -10.99
CA PHE A 131 -3.84 9.43 -12.36
C PHE A 131 -2.96 8.70 -13.38
N ILE A 132 -1.71 8.40 -13.02
CA ILE A 132 -0.72 7.84 -13.97
C ILE A 132 -0.89 6.32 -14.11
N ALA A 133 -1.21 5.60 -13.03
CA ALA A 133 -1.32 4.15 -13.09
C ALA A 133 -2.31 3.67 -14.16
N PRO A 134 -3.56 4.16 -14.24
CA PRO A 134 -4.50 3.73 -15.27
C PRO A 134 -4.02 4.04 -16.70
N LEU A 135 -3.27 5.14 -16.89
CA LEU A 135 -2.74 5.53 -18.19
C LEU A 135 -1.60 4.63 -18.66
N THR A 136 -0.76 4.17 -17.73
CA THR A 136 0.43 3.37 -18.07
C THR A 136 0.13 1.88 -18.19
N TRP A 137 -0.89 1.38 -17.52
CA TRP A 137 -1.20 -0.06 -17.53
C TRP A 137 -1.61 -0.59 -18.88
N GLY A 138 -2.31 0.22 -19.69
CA GLY A 138 -2.60 -0.11 -21.10
C GLY A 138 -1.35 -0.32 -21.95
N PHE A 139 -0.24 0.36 -21.63
CA PHE A 139 1.03 0.20 -22.34
C PHE A 139 1.87 -0.97 -21.82
N ILE A 140 1.72 -1.35 -20.56
CA ILE A 140 2.53 -2.39 -19.90
C ILE A 140 1.88 -3.78 -20.01
N GLY A 141 0.64 -3.86 -20.48
CA GLY A 141 -0.08 -5.13 -20.65
C GLY A 141 -0.45 -5.81 -19.32
N VAL A 142 -0.71 -5.01 -18.28
CA VAL A 142 -1.11 -5.50 -16.94
C VAL A 142 -2.63 -5.69 -16.85
N MET A 143 -3.37 -5.20 -17.86
CA MET A 143 -4.83 -5.39 -17.97
C MET A 143 -5.18 -6.77 -18.51
#